data_5cd567966555772714638a2cb94f375e
#
_entry.id   5cd567966555772714638a2cb94f375e
#
_cell.length_a   1.000
_cell.length_b   1.000
_cell.length_c   1.000
_cell.angle_alpha   90.00
_cell.angle_beta   90.00
_cell.angle_gamma   90.00
#
_symmetry.space_group_name_H-M   'P 1'
#
loop_
_entity.id
_entity.type
_entity.pdbx_description
1 polymer ?
#
loop_
_entity_poly.entity_id
_entity_poly.type
_entity_poly.pdbx_seq_one_letter_code
_entity_poly.pdbx_strand_id
1 'polypeptide(L)'
;MKKILLLALAFTFSLQINAQLETPQPSPFSKLEQKVGLTDVTIEYSRPGVKGRTVFGDLVPFGKIWRTGANARTKITFNNDVVVGEKELKAGTYAILTIPEADAWEIIFYTDYNAGGAPAELDDEKVAARVNAQVNPIPFSVESFSIDINNLSNNGATLEFIWEKTHIAVPFSVPTDAAVV
;
A
#
# COMPACT_ATOMS: atom_id res chain seq x y z
N MET A 1 -35.03 29.46 -45.21
CA MET A 1 -33.69 28.88 -45.38
C MET A 1 -32.73 29.24 -44.23
N LYS A 2 -32.57 30.50 -43.80
CA LYS A 2 -31.68 30.89 -42.67
C LYS A 2 -32.00 30.20 -41.33
N LYS A 3 -33.29 29.97 -41.02
CA LYS A 3 -33.71 29.29 -39.77
C LYS A 3 -33.39 27.80 -39.75
N ILE A 4 -33.42 27.14 -40.90
CA ILE A 4 -33.08 25.71 -41.07
C ILE A 4 -31.55 25.52 -40.91
N LEU A 5 -30.76 26.47 -41.45
CA LEU A 5 -29.31 26.45 -41.36
C LEU A 5 -28.83 26.61 -39.90
N LEU A 6 -29.50 27.47 -39.12
CA LEU A 6 -29.22 27.64 -37.69
C LEU A 6 -29.56 26.40 -36.85
N LEU A 7 -30.64 25.69 -37.17
CA LEU A 7 -31.01 24.42 -36.51
C LEU A 7 -30.02 23.32 -36.85
N ALA A 8 -29.55 23.21 -38.09
CA ALA A 8 -28.53 22.24 -38.49
C ALA A 8 -27.19 22.51 -37.79
N LEU A 9 -26.79 23.79 -37.63
CA LEU A 9 -25.58 24.17 -36.94
C LEU A 9 -25.65 23.87 -35.41
N ALA A 10 -26.82 24.05 -34.80
CA ALA A 10 -27.04 23.68 -33.38
C ALA A 10 -26.99 22.18 -33.16
N PHE A 11 -27.43 21.37 -34.14
CA PHE A 11 -27.41 19.90 -34.03
C PHE A 11 -25.99 19.31 -34.16
N THR A 12 -25.09 19.95 -34.90
CA THR A 12 -23.69 19.50 -35.04
C THR A 12 -22.85 19.77 -33.79
N PHE A 13 -23.24 20.72 -32.93
CA PHE A 13 -22.55 21.05 -31.70
C PHE A 13 -22.88 20.08 -30.54
N SER A 14 -23.96 19.30 -30.66
CA SER A 14 -24.45 18.41 -29.60
C SER A 14 -23.79 17.01 -29.59
N LEU A 15 -22.89 16.71 -30.54
CA LEU A 15 -22.31 15.36 -30.67
C LEU A 15 -20.88 15.20 -30.07
N GLN A 16 -20.45 16.12 -29.26
CA GLN A 16 -19.21 15.94 -28.48
C GLN A 16 -19.52 15.08 -27.26
N ILE A 17 -19.96 13.84 -27.48
CA ILE A 17 -19.95 12.81 -26.42
C ILE A 17 -18.52 12.36 -26.27
N ASN A 18 -17.80 12.95 -25.30
CA ASN A 18 -16.56 12.41 -24.84
C ASN A 18 -16.88 11.09 -24.11
N ALA A 19 -16.95 9.99 -24.83
CA ALA A 19 -16.88 8.66 -24.23
C ALA A 19 -15.47 8.49 -23.67
N GLN A 20 -15.27 8.85 -22.39
CA GLN A 20 -14.08 8.47 -21.67
C GLN A 20 -14.10 6.95 -21.54
N LEU A 21 -13.33 6.28 -22.37
CA LEU A 21 -13.05 4.86 -22.23
C LEU A 21 -12.23 4.69 -20.95
N GLU A 22 -12.89 4.25 -19.90
CA GLU A 22 -12.23 3.87 -18.66
C GLU A 22 -11.53 2.52 -18.88
N THR A 23 -10.20 2.54 -18.93
CA THR A 23 -9.41 1.31 -19.08
C THR A 23 -9.01 0.77 -17.70
N PRO A 24 -9.09 -0.56 -17.48
CA PRO A 24 -8.64 -1.15 -16.23
C PRO A 24 -7.19 -0.80 -15.92
N GLN A 25 -6.92 -0.43 -14.67
CA GLN A 25 -5.57 -0.11 -14.22
C GLN A 25 -4.69 -1.37 -14.22
N PRO A 26 -3.44 -1.31 -14.75
CA PRO A 26 -2.50 -2.44 -14.74
C PRO A 26 -2.15 -2.96 -13.34
N SER A 27 -2.29 -2.11 -12.33
CA SER A 27 -2.09 -2.39 -10.90
C SER A 27 -3.30 -1.84 -10.16
N PRO A 28 -4.38 -2.63 -10.02
CA PRO A 28 -5.63 -2.14 -9.43
C PRO A 28 -5.45 -1.72 -7.98
N PHE A 29 -6.20 -0.72 -7.59
CA PHE A 29 -6.27 -0.25 -6.21
C PHE A 29 -6.98 -1.28 -5.31
N SER A 30 -6.51 -1.39 -4.08
CA SER A 30 -7.10 -2.21 -3.01
C SER A 30 -7.16 -1.42 -1.72
N LYS A 31 -8.21 -1.60 -0.98
CA LYS A 31 -8.37 -1.09 0.38
C LYS A 31 -8.73 -2.26 1.29
N LEU A 32 -7.96 -2.44 2.36
CA LEU A 32 -8.23 -3.39 3.43
C LEU A 32 -8.60 -2.62 4.69
N GLU A 33 -9.67 -3.00 5.35
CA GLU A 33 -10.08 -2.49 6.65
C GLU A 33 -10.18 -3.68 7.61
N GLN A 34 -9.38 -3.66 8.67
CA GLN A 34 -9.33 -4.73 9.67
C GLN A 34 -9.39 -4.15 11.08
N LYS A 35 -10.28 -4.70 11.90
CA LYS A 35 -10.27 -4.44 13.34
C LYS A 35 -9.33 -5.41 14.04
N VAL A 36 -8.40 -4.88 14.84
CA VAL A 36 -7.47 -5.63 15.69
C VAL A 36 -7.70 -5.20 17.13
N GLY A 37 -8.23 -6.09 17.96
CA GLY A 37 -8.74 -5.71 19.27
C GLY A 37 -9.78 -4.58 19.15
N LEU A 38 -9.50 -3.40 19.72
CA LEU A 38 -10.32 -2.20 19.60
C LEU A 38 -9.78 -1.18 18.59
N THR A 39 -8.70 -1.51 17.89
CA THR A 39 -8.05 -0.63 16.92
C THR A 39 -8.53 -0.94 15.51
N ASP A 40 -8.93 0.11 14.76
CA ASP A 40 -9.22 0.03 13.34
C ASP A 40 -7.93 0.30 12.55
N VAL A 41 -7.61 -0.61 11.64
CA VAL A 41 -6.45 -0.52 10.74
C VAL A 41 -6.94 -0.49 9.31
N THR A 42 -6.51 0.52 8.56
CA THR A 42 -6.83 0.64 7.13
C THR A 42 -5.55 0.62 6.32
N ILE A 43 -5.51 -0.19 5.26
CA ILE A 43 -4.39 -0.23 4.30
C ILE A 43 -4.93 0.10 2.91
N GLU A 44 -4.27 1.06 2.24
CA GLU A 44 -4.61 1.49 0.89
C GLU A 44 -3.39 1.35 -0.01
N TYR A 45 -3.50 0.57 -1.07
CA TYR A 45 -2.37 0.28 -1.94
C TYR A 45 -2.79 -0.15 -3.34
N SER A 46 -1.87 -0.13 -4.30
CA SER A 46 -2.08 -0.70 -5.63
C SER A 46 -1.31 -1.99 -5.79
N ARG A 47 -1.93 -2.97 -6.43
CA ARG A 47 -1.48 -4.36 -6.53
C ARG A 47 -0.86 -4.67 -7.88
N PRO A 48 0.47 -4.53 -8.05
CA PRO A 48 1.14 -4.96 -9.27
C PRO A 48 1.14 -6.50 -9.38
N GLY A 49 1.13 -7.00 -10.63
CA GLY A 49 1.27 -8.42 -10.94
C GLY A 49 2.71 -8.80 -11.28
N VAL A 50 3.07 -10.05 -11.08
CA VAL A 50 4.36 -10.64 -11.52
C VAL A 50 4.48 -10.57 -13.05
N LYS A 51 3.44 -10.96 -13.76
CA LYS A 51 3.36 -10.93 -15.24
C LYS A 51 4.60 -11.55 -15.91
N GLY A 52 5.04 -12.71 -15.40
CA GLY A 52 6.18 -13.46 -15.93
C GLY A 52 7.55 -12.81 -15.73
N ARG A 53 7.67 -11.80 -14.88
CA ARG A 53 8.95 -11.12 -14.57
C ARG A 53 9.57 -11.67 -13.29
N THR A 54 10.86 -11.46 -13.12
CA THR A 54 11.51 -11.57 -11.81
C THR A 54 11.19 -10.30 -11.02
N VAL A 55 10.63 -10.45 -9.82
CA VAL A 55 10.21 -9.29 -9.02
C VAL A 55 11.37 -8.74 -8.21
N PHE A 56 11.76 -9.45 -7.15
CA PHE A 56 12.80 -8.95 -6.24
C PHE A 56 14.19 -9.21 -6.81
N GLY A 57 15.02 -8.17 -6.81
CA GLY A 57 16.34 -8.15 -7.43
C GLY A 57 16.35 -7.64 -8.88
N ASP A 58 15.18 -7.52 -9.53
CA ASP A 58 15.04 -7.00 -10.90
C ASP A 58 13.99 -5.87 -10.95
N LEU A 59 12.70 -6.19 -11.03
CA LEU A 59 11.62 -5.18 -11.07
C LEU A 59 11.63 -4.27 -9.84
N VAL A 60 11.89 -4.84 -8.67
CA VAL A 60 12.13 -4.17 -7.40
C VAL A 60 13.57 -4.48 -7.01
N PRO A 61 14.54 -3.61 -7.33
CA PRO A 61 15.95 -3.85 -7.05
C PRO A 61 16.23 -3.94 -5.55
N PHE A 62 17.13 -4.84 -5.16
CA PHE A 62 17.60 -4.93 -3.77
C PHE A 62 18.34 -3.65 -3.34
N GLY A 63 18.25 -3.31 -2.07
CA GLY A 63 18.88 -2.13 -1.47
C GLY A 63 18.29 -0.79 -1.91
N LYS A 64 17.15 -0.79 -2.59
CA LYS A 64 16.48 0.43 -3.04
C LYS A 64 15.17 0.65 -2.32
N ILE A 65 14.87 1.92 -2.04
CA ILE A 65 13.59 2.31 -1.45
C ILE A 65 12.47 2.01 -2.45
N TRP A 66 11.51 1.21 -2.01
CA TRP A 66 10.30 0.89 -2.77
C TRP A 66 9.07 1.45 -2.06
N ARG A 67 8.11 2.00 -2.83
CA ARG A 67 6.84 2.51 -2.30
C ARG A 67 5.87 1.42 -1.84
N THR A 68 6.31 0.15 -1.85
CA THR A 68 5.60 -1.03 -1.37
C THR A 68 4.28 -1.26 -2.10
N GLY A 69 4.35 -1.23 -3.41
CA GLY A 69 3.20 -1.35 -4.32
C GLY A 69 3.46 -0.64 -5.64
N ALA A 70 2.39 -0.16 -6.26
CA ALA A 70 2.42 0.59 -7.52
C ALA A 70 1.64 1.90 -7.41
N ASN A 71 1.77 2.78 -8.41
CA ASN A 71 1.11 4.08 -8.49
C ASN A 71 1.48 4.98 -7.29
N ALA A 72 0.53 5.31 -6.41
CA ALA A 72 0.79 6.05 -5.17
C ALA A 72 1.54 5.20 -4.13
N ARG A 73 2.07 5.84 -3.09
CA ARG A 73 2.62 5.15 -1.90
C ARG A 73 1.54 4.32 -1.24
N THR A 74 1.90 3.15 -0.77
CA THR A 74 1.06 2.35 0.13
C THR A 74 0.89 3.11 1.43
N LYS A 75 -0.35 3.16 1.94
CA LYS A 75 -0.69 3.83 3.20
C LYS A 75 -1.23 2.83 4.20
N ILE A 76 -0.89 3.05 5.47
CA ILE A 76 -1.51 2.40 6.60
C ILE A 76 -2.00 3.46 7.57
N THR A 77 -3.22 3.28 8.08
CA THR A 77 -3.84 4.18 9.06
C THR A 77 -4.25 3.40 10.29
N PHE A 78 -3.91 3.93 11.45
CA PHE A 78 -4.33 3.42 12.76
C PHE A 78 -5.18 4.49 13.47
N ASN A 79 -6.31 4.11 14.06
CA ASN A 79 -7.13 5.04 14.86
C ASN A 79 -6.68 5.14 16.33
N ASN A 80 -5.76 4.28 16.78
CA ASN A 80 -5.13 4.30 18.09
C ASN A 80 -3.61 4.23 17.95
N ASP A 81 -2.89 4.56 19.03
CA ASP A 81 -1.45 4.33 19.11
C ASP A 81 -1.16 2.82 19.04
N VAL A 82 -0.14 2.41 18.30
CA VAL A 82 0.26 1.00 18.14
C VAL A 82 1.76 0.86 18.38
N VAL A 83 2.22 -0.34 18.64
CA VAL A 83 3.65 -0.65 18.74
C VAL A 83 4.04 -1.60 17.62
N VAL A 84 5.00 -1.20 16.80
CA VAL A 84 5.55 -2.02 15.70
C VAL A 84 7.03 -2.25 15.99
N GLY A 85 7.42 -3.52 16.17
CA GLY A 85 8.72 -3.84 16.73
C GLY A 85 8.84 -3.28 18.14
N GLU A 86 9.83 -2.40 18.38
CA GLU A 86 10.04 -1.74 19.67
C GLU A 86 9.64 -0.24 19.65
N LYS A 87 8.96 0.20 18.59
CA LYS A 87 8.61 1.60 18.36
C LYS A 87 7.12 1.84 18.48
N GLU A 88 6.75 2.83 19.28
CA GLU A 88 5.40 3.36 19.35
C GLU A 88 5.14 4.25 18.13
N LEU A 89 4.07 3.94 17.42
CA LEU A 89 3.50 4.77 16.37
C LEU A 89 2.22 5.43 16.90
N LYS A 90 2.14 6.73 16.82
CA LYS A 90 0.93 7.48 17.17
C LYS A 90 -0.21 7.17 16.19
N ALA A 91 -1.45 7.28 16.67
CA ALA A 91 -2.62 7.22 15.80
C ALA A 91 -2.45 8.18 14.62
N GLY A 92 -2.73 7.70 13.43
CA GLY A 92 -2.54 8.49 12.21
C GLY A 92 -2.25 7.64 10.97
N THR A 93 -1.91 8.31 9.89
CA THR A 93 -1.60 7.70 8.59
C THR A 93 -0.11 7.79 8.30
N TYR A 94 0.45 6.69 7.81
CA TYR A 94 1.85 6.57 7.41
C TYR A 94 1.94 5.97 6.00
N ALA A 95 2.93 6.40 5.22
CA ALA A 95 3.34 5.60 4.08
C ALA A 95 4.12 4.37 4.58
N ILE A 96 3.92 3.24 3.94
CA ILE A 96 4.80 2.08 4.08
C ILE A 96 5.81 2.15 2.93
N LEU A 97 7.06 2.39 3.27
CA LEU A 97 8.20 2.24 2.38
C LEU A 97 8.98 1.00 2.79
N THR A 98 9.57 0.30 1.84
CA THR A 98 10.42 -0.85 2.14
C THR A 98 11.74 -0.77 1.39
N ILE A 99 12.78 -1.37 1.95
CA ILE A 99 14.05 -1.64 1.30
C ILE A 99 14.22 -3.16 1.28
N PRO A 100 13.83 -3.82 0.17
CA PRO A 100 13.99 -5.26 0.05
C PRO A 100 15.45 -5.67 -0.09
N GLU A 101 15.80 -6.76 0.57
CA GLU A 101 17.03 -7.52 0.36
C GLU A 101 16.68 -9.01 0.18
N ALA A 102 17.66 -9.83 -0.17
CA ALA A 102 17.41 -11.24 -0.43
C ALA A 102 16.91 -12.02 0.80
N ASP A 103 17.43 -11.69 1.98
CA ASP A 103 17.19 -12.44 3.22
C ASP A 103 16.30 -11.69 4.23
N ALA A 104 16.22 -10.38 4.13
CA ALA A 104 15.43 -9.54 5.02
C ALA A 104 15.00 -8.25 4.35
N TRP A 105 13.90 -7.67 4.82
CA TRP A 105 13.45 -6.35 4.39
C TRP A 105 13.52 -5.37 5.56
N GLU A 106 13.86 -4.12 5.27
CA GLU A 106 13.57 -3.01 6.15
C GLU A 106 12.21 -2.44 5.80
N ILE A 107 11.31 -2.38 6.77
CA ILE A 107 9.97 -1.79 6.65
C ILE A 107 9.97 -0.45 7.39
N ILE A 108 9.55 0.61 6.71
CA ILE A 108 9.65 1.99 7.18
C ILE A 108 8.26 2.61 7.20
N PHE A 109 7.84 3.08 8.36
CA PHE A 109 6.64 3.89 8.54
C PHE A 109 7.03 5.36 8.41
N TYR A 110 6.51 6.02 7.36
CA TYR A 110 6.97 7.33 6.93
C TYR A 110 5.84 8.35 6.95
N THR A 111 6.06 9.50 7.58
CA THR A 111 5.00 10.49 7.80
C THR A 111 4.55 11.22 6.53
N ASP A 112 5.41 11.34 5.52
CA ASP A 112 5.04 11.90 4.21
C ASP A 112 4.33 10.85 3.34
N TYR A 113 3.04 10.62 3.62
CA TYR A 113 2.24 9.60 2.95
C TYR A 113 1.52 10.10 1.68
N ASN A 114 1.46 11.40 1.42
CA ASN A 114 0.73 11.95 0.27
C ASN A 114 1.59 12.17 -0.98
N ALA A 115 2.91 12.11 -0.86
CA ALA A 115 3.79 12.25 -2.02
C ALA A 115 3.69 11.02 -2.95
N GLY A 116 3.93 11.23 -4.23
CA GLY A 116 3.96 10.16 -5.23
C GLY A 116 5.31 9.43 -5.26
N GLY A 117 5.27 8.13 -5.52
CA GLY A 117 6.48 7.33 -5.74
C GLY A 117 7.32 7.09 -4.47
N ALA A 118 8.45 6.40 -4.64
CA ALA A 118 9.46 6.27 -3.60
C ALA A 118 10.34 7.55 -3.58
N PRO A 119 10.75 8.05 -2.40
CA PRO A 119 11.74 9.12 -2.35
C PRO A 119 13.11 8.58 -2.81
N ALA A 120 13.95 9.44 -3.36
CA ALA A 120 15.32 9.06 -3.74
C ALA A 120 16.18 8.71 -2.51
N GLU A 121 15.94 9.45 -1.42
CA GLU A 121 16.57 9.26 -0.11
C GLU A 121 15.54 9.44 0.99
N LEU A 122 15.74 8.79 2.11
CA LEU A 122 14.90 8.95 3.30
C LEU A 122 15.31 10.23 4.04
N ASP A 123 14.31 11.00 4.42
CA ASP A 123 14.44 12.07 5.40
C ASP A 123 14.18 11.46 6.78
N ASP A 124 15.21 11.36 7.60
CA ASP A 124 15.12 10.71 8.93
C ASP A 124 14.13 11.43 9.86
N GLU A 125 13.87 12.72 9.68
CA GLU A 125 12.87 13.45 10.46
C GLU A 125 11.43 12.99 10.15
N LYS A 126 11.21 12.36 8.99
CA LYS A 126 9.93 11.81 8.56
C LYS A 126 9.77 10.31 8.84
N VAL A 127 10.81 9.66 9.35
CA VAL A 127 10.76 8.25 9.71
C VAL A 127 10.17 8.11 11.11
N ALA A 128 8.93 7.60 11.19
CA ALA A 128 8.27 7.34 12.48
C ALA A 128 8.77 6.03 13.12
N ALA A 129 8.98 4.99 12.32
CA ALA A 129 9.55 3.73 12.78
C ALA A 129 10.26 2.98 11.65
N ARG A 130 11.23 2.13 12.02
CA ARG A 130 11.90 1.16 11.15
C ARG A 130 11.85 -0.22 11.80
N VAL A 131 11.54 -1.24 11.02
CA VAL A 131 11.50 -2.63 11.48
C VAL A 131 12.16 -3.51 10.44
N ASN A 132 13.04 -4.41 10.88
CA ASN A 132 13.59 -5.45 10.01
C ASN A 132 12.75 -6.71 10.13
N ALA A 133 12.42 -7.33 9.00
CA ALA A 133 11.71 -8.59 8.95
C ALA A 133 12.38 -9.56 7.98
N GLN A 134 12.46 -10.84 8.37
CA GLN A 134 13.06 -11.88 7.56
C GLN A 134 12.20 -12.25 6.36
N VAL A 135 12.84 -12.59 5.26
CA VAL A 135 12.19 -13.18 4.11
C VAL A 135 11.85 -14.64 4.40
N ASN A 136 10.57 -14.98 4.25
CA ASN A 136 10.08 -16.35 4.35
C ASN A 136 9.72 -16.82 2.93
N PRO A 137 10.52 -17.67 2.29
CA PRO A 137 10.19 -18.21 0.98
C PRO A 137 8.94 -19.07 1.03
N ILE A 138 8.04 -18.90 0.07
CA ILE A 138 6.85 -19.75 -0.09
C ILE A 138 6.99 -20.65 -1.33
N PRO A 139 6.43 -21.89 -1.29
CA PRO A 139 6.66 -22.88 -2.33
C PRO A 139 5.87 -22.62 -3.63
N PHE A 140 4.99 -21.65 -3.66
CA PHE A 140 4.18 -21.28 -4.82
C PHE A 140 4.33 -19.79 -5.13
N SER A 141 4.00 -19.40 -6.37
CA SER A 141 4.05 -17.99 -6.77
C SER A 141 2.70 -17.32 -6.58
N VAL A 142 2.69 -16.16 -5.92
CA VAL A 142 1.54 -15.28 -5.78
C VAL A 142 1.64 -14.19 -6.84
N GLU A 143 0.73 -14.20 -7.80
CA GLU A 143 0.75 -13.32 -8.97
C GLU A 143 0.57 -11.83 -8.60
N SER A 144 -0.39 -11.51 -7.75
CA SER A 144 -0.70 -10.13 -7.38
C SER A 144 -0.10 -9.78 -6.02
N PHE A 145 0.68 -8.70 -5.96
CA PHE A 145 1.16 -8.17 -4.67
C PHE A 145 0.00 -8.03 -3.68
N SER A 146 0.16 -8.58 -2.50
CA SER A 146 -0.87 -8.58 -1.47
C SER A 146 -0.29 -8.10 -0.15
N ILE A 147 -1.06 -7.25 0.54
CA ILE A 147 -0.83 -6.86 1.93
C ILE A 147 -2.05 -7.32 2.70
N ASP A 148 -1.82 -7.97 3.84
CA ASP A 148 -2.88 -8.51 4.68
C ASP A 148 -2.55 -8.34 6.17
N ILE A 149 -3.55 -8.55 7.02
CA ILE A 149 -3.42 -8.51 8.48
C ILE A 149 -3.93 -9.86 9.00
N ASN A 150 -3.01 -10.65 9.53
CA ASN A 150 -3.27 -12.01 10.00
C ASN A 150 -2.82 -12.20 11.46
N ASN A 151 -2.94 -13.42 11.98
CA ASN A 151 -2.61 -13.78 13.37
C ASN A 151 -3.29 -12.85 14.38
N LEU A 152 -4.59 -12.59 14.13
CA LEU A 152 -5.40 -11.67 14.92
C LEU A 152 -5.55 -12.15 16.38
N SER A 153 -5.33 -11.23 17.30
CA SER A 153 -5.58 -11.40 18.73
C SER A 153 -6.21 -10.13 19.30
N ASN A 154 -6.59 -10.16 20.58
CA ASN A 154 -7.13 -8.97 21.23
C ASN A 154 -6.09 -7.83 21.30
N ASN A 155 -4.80 -8.17 21.39
CA ASN A 155 -3.73 -7.20 21.65
C ASN A 155 -2.73 -7.04 20.50
N GLY A 156 -2.99 -7.62 19.33
CA GLY A 156 -2.09 -7.48 18.19
C GLY A 156 -2.44 -8.34 17.00
N ALA A 157 -1.65 -8.20 15.96
CA ALA A 157 -1.74 -8.93 14.70
C ALA A 157 -0.39 -8.91 13.98
N THR A 158 -0.36 -9.48 12.80
CA THR A 158 0.80 -9.48 11.91
C THR A 158 0.42 -8.79 10.61
N LEU A 159 1.19 -7.75 10.25
CA LEU A 159 1.14 -7.13 8.93
C LEU A 159 1.98 -8.00 7.99
N GLU A 160 1.39 -8.46 6.90
CA GLU A 160 2.02 -9.40 5.98
C GLU A 160 2.10 -8.82 4.58
N PHE A 161 3.22 -9.09 3.90
CA PHE A 161 3.46 -8.74 2.49
C PHE A 161 3.77 -10.03 1.73
N ILE A 162 3.05 -10.27 0.65
CA ILE A 162 3.20 -11.50 -0.15
C ILE A 162 3.24 -11.13 -1.63
N TRP A 163 4.30 -11.55 -2.31
CA TRP A 163 4.40 -11.41 -3.76
C TRP A 163 5.42 -12.40 -4.33
N GLU A 164 5.14 -12.91 -5.53
CA GLU A 164 5.96 -13.96 -6.13
C GLU A 164 6.13 -15.15 -5.17
N LYS A 165 7.34 -15.44 -4.72
CA LYS A 165 7.65 -16.49 -3.73
C LYS A 165 8.13 -15.93 -2.40
N THR A 166 7.83 -14.68 -2.12
CA THR A 166 8.31 -13.94 -0.96
C THR A 166 7.16 -13.62 -0.02
N HIS A 167 7.34 -13.94 1.25
CA HIS A 167 6.45 -13.57 2.35
C HIS A 167 7.25 -12.87 3.43
N ILE A 168 6.76 -11.72 3.87
CA ILE A 168 7.29 -10.91 4.97
C ILE A 168 6.19 -10.76 6.00
N ALA A 169 6.54 -10.91 7.28
CA ALA A 169 5.62 -10.78 8.40
C ALA A 169 6.19 -9.82 9.46
N VAL A 170 5.40 -8.82 9.82
CA VAL A 170 5.76 -7.79 10.81
C VAL A 170 4.70 -7.80 11.91
N PRO A 171 5.00 -8.32 13.11
CA PRO A 171 4.06 -8.26 14.22
C PRO A 171 3.91 -6.82 14.73
N PHE A 172 2.70 -6.49 15.15
CA PHE A 172 2.39 -5.24 15.85
C PHE A 172 1.38 -5.49 16.96
N SER A 173 1.42 -4.64 17.98
CA SER A 173 0.49 -4.69 19.10
C SER A 173 -0.38 -3.44 19.19
N VAL A 174 -1.57 -3.61 19.74
CA VAL A 174 -2.60 -2.58 19.94
C VAL A 174 -2.98 -2.47 21.42
N PRO A 175 -3.42 -1.28 21.89
CA PRO A 175 -3.60 -1.02 23.33
C PRO A 175 -4.98 -1.48 23.84
N THR A 176 -5.47 -2.68 23.48
CA THR A 176 -6.81 -3.13 23.87
C THR A 176 -6.98 -3.22 25.39
N ASP A 177 -6.01 -3.77 26.11
CA ASP A 177 -6.09 -3.94 27.57
C ASP A 177 -6.12 -2.59 28.30
N ALA A 178 -5.46 -1.56 27.77
CA ALA A 178 -5.48 -0.22 28.32
C ALA A 178 -6.80 0.52 28.08
N ALA A 179 -7.59 0.09 27.09
CA ALA A 179 -8.86 0.69 26.70
C ALA A 179 -10.08 0.03 27.40
N VAL A 180 -9.91 -1.09 28.08
CA VAL A 180 -10.96 -1.88 28.74
C VAL A 180 -11.06 -1.61 30.25
N VAL A 181 -10.33 -0.60 30.77
CA VAL A 181 -10.34 -0.23 32.19
C VAL A 181 -11.47 0.75 32.52
#